data_f61670bd75bde7ee6f5de9b3d1d5b8f5
#
_entry.id   f61670bd75bde7ee6f5de9b3d1d5b8f5
#
_cell.length_a   1.000
_cell.length_b   1.000
_cell.length_c   1.000
_cell.angle_alpha   90.00
_cell.angle_beta   90.00
_cell.angle_gamma   90.00
#
_symmetry.space_group_name_H-M   'P 1'
#
loop_
_entity.id
_entity.type
_entity.pdbx_description
1 polymer ?
#
loop_
_entity_poly.entity_id
_entity_poly.type
_entity_poly.pdbx_seq_one_letter_code
_entity_poly.pdbx_strand_id
1 'polypeptide(L)'
;SEMCIRDSPWTRKTLENGLRPELAAKAGNALQKYAIENTRLGIPVFLAEEAPHGHMAIGTTVFPTGIGMSATWSPTLIEEVGKAIAKEIRSQGAHISYGPVLDLSRDPRWSRVEETFGEDPVLSGRLGAAMVTGLGSGDLSREHATIATLKHFLAYAVPEGGQNGNYASVGARDLHENFLPPFREAIEAGALSVMTSYNSIDGIP
;
A
#
# COMPACT_ATOMS: atom_id res chain seq x y z
N SER A 1 0.18 -8.76 14.58
CA SER A 1 1.51 -8.43 15.04
C SER A 1 1.92 -7.06 14.55
N GLU A 2 2.09 -6.16 15.44
CA GLU A 2 2.44 -4.74 15.27
C GLU A 2 3.88 -4.52 14.80
N MET A 3 4.51 -5.54 14.24
CA MET A 3 5.97 -5.60 14.12
C MET A 3 6.60 -4.67 13.09
N CYS A 4 5.83 -4.03 12.23
CA CYS A 4 6.46 -3.49 11.03
C CYS A 4 6.15 -2.03 10.73
N ILE A 5 5.28 -1.38 11.48
CA ILE A 5 4.92 0.01 11.25
C ILE A 5 5.68 0.88 12.26
N ARG A 6 6.78 1.48 11.83
CA ARG A 6 7.56 2.38 12.69
C ARG A 6 6.84 3.70 12.92
N ASP A 7 6.05 4.10 11.95
CA ASP A 7 5.32 5.34 11.95
C ASP A 7 3.84 5.07 11.69
N SER A 8 3.11 4.67 12.73
CA SER A 8 1.67 4.41 12.60
C SER A 8 0.90 5.68 12.22
N PRO A 9 0.10 5.68 11.14
CA PRO A 9 -0.75 6.81 10.79
C PRO A 9 -1.82 7.09 11.84
N TRP A 10 -2.10 6.16 12.71
CA TRP A 10 -3.08 6.28 13.80
C TRP A 10 -2.55 7.05 15.01
N THR A 11 -1.25 7.28 15.11
CA THR A 11 -0.64 8.03 16.20
C THR A 11 -0.46 9.48 15.79
N ARG A 12 -0.94 10.43 16.57
CA ARG A 12 -0.66 11.84 16.32
C ARG A 12 0.84 12.11 16.46
N LYS A 13 1.47 12.39 15.34
CA LYS A 13 2.90 12.69 15.26
C LYS A 13 3.14 14.19 15.35
N THR A 14 4.18 14.53 16.08
CA THR A 14 4.72 15.89 16.13
C THR A 14 6.20 15.84 15.80
N LEU A 15 6.81 16.98 15.54
CA LEU A 15 8.26 17.08 15.32
C LEU A 15 9.07 16.63 16.55
N GLU A 16 8.45 16.54 17.69
CA GLU A 16 9.08 16.13 18.96
C GLU A 16 9.02 14.62 19.17
N ASN A 17 7.89 13.99 18.84
CA ASN A 17 7.65 12.56 19.12
C ASN A 17 7.72 11.65 17.88
N GLY A 18 7.77 12.22 16.67
CA GLY A 18 7.87 11.46 15.44
C GLY A 18 9.31 11.17 15.03
N LEU A 19 9.50 10.11 14.27
CA LEU A 19 10.82 9.77 13.73
C LEU A 19 11.13 10.68 12.52
N ARG A 20 12.12 11.55 12.66
CA ARG A 20 12.71 12.24 11.51
C ARG A 20 13.49 11.23 10.65
N PRO A 21 13.76 11.52 9.36
CA PRO A 21 14.40 10.57 8.46
C PRO A 21 15.68 9.92 9.01
N GLU A 22 16.59 10.72 9.59
CA GLU A 22 17.84 10.20 10.16
C GLU A 22 17.59 9.30 11.39
N LEU A 23 16.61 9.64 12.21
CA LEU A 23 16.25 8.85 13.37
C LEU A 23 15.51 7.58 12.96
N ALA A 24 14.66 7.65 11.94
CA ALA A 24 13.98 6.49 11.37
C ALA A 24 14.99 5.45 10.84
N ALA A 25 15.99 5.89 10.07
CA ALA A 25 17.06 5.02 9.57
C ALA A 25 17.85 4.39 10.72
N LYS A 26 18.22 5.18 11.75
CA LYS A 26 18.91 4.64 12.92
C LYS A 26 18.08 3.62 13.70
N ALA A 27 16.79 3.89 13.89
CA ALA A 27 15.87 2.96 14.56
C ALA A 27 15.71 1.66 13.76
N GLY A 28 15.55 1.75 12.43
CA GLY A 28 15.52 0.59 11.56
C GLY A 28 16.79 -0.26 11.64
N ASN A 29 17.95 0.38 11.59
CA ASN A 29 19.23 -0.31 11.73
C ASN A 29 19.40 -0.98 13.11
N ALA A 30 18.92 -0.33 14.18
CA ALA A 30 18.96 -0.92 15.52
C ALA A 30 18.06 -2.16 15.63
N LEU A 31 16.87 -2.13 15.03
CA LEU A 31 15.99 -3.30 14.96
C LEU A 31 16.60 -4.44 14.15
N GLN A 32 17.22 -4.15 13.00
CA GLN A 32 17.93 -5.16 12.21
C GLN A 32 19.07 -5.81 13.01
N LYS A 33 19.90 -4.98 13.65
CA LYS A 33 20.99 -5.45 14.48
C LYS A 33 20.48 -6.34 15.61
N TYR A 34 19.44 -5.91 16.32
CA TYR A 34 18.84 -6.72 17.37
C TYR A 34 18.34 -8.07 16.85
N ALA A 35 17.62 -8.08 15.71
CA ALA A 35 17.10 -9.31 15.12
C ALA A 35 18.22 -10.29 14.75
N ILE A 36 19.28 -9.79 14.15
CA ILE A 36 20.43 -10.62 13.72
C ILE A 36 21.21 -11.15 14.92
N GLU A 37 21.51 -10.30 15.89
CA GLU A 37 22.44 -10.65 16.98
C GLU A 37 21.76 -11.32 18.18
N ASN A 38 20.45 -11.09 18.40
CA ASN A 38 19.75 -11.47 19.63
C ASN A 38 18.57 -12.42 19.42
N THR A 39 18.34 -12.92 18.20
CA THR A 39 17.32 -13.94 17.96
C THR A 39 17.94 -15.28 17.60
N ARG A 40 17.17 -16.35 17.82
CA ARG A 40 17.66 -17.73 17.61
C ARG A 40 18.13 -18.01 16.18
N LEU A 41 17.50 -17.39 15.17
CA LEU A 41 17.79 -17.65 13.77
C LEU A 41 18.67 -16.57 13.12
N GLY A 42 18.85 -15.43 13.76
CA GLY A 42 19.62 -14.31 13.19
C GLY A 42 19.05 -13.76 11.86
N ILE A 43 17.74 -13.89 11.65
CA ILE A 43 17.10 -13.47 10.41
C ILE A 43 16.74 -11.98 10.51
N PRO A 44 17.14 -11.14 9.53
CA PRO A 44 16.69 -9.75 9.46
C PRO A 44 15.18 -9.64 9.33
N VAL A 45 14.60 -8.52 9.77
CA VAL A 45 13.17 -8.28 9.67
C VAL A 45 12.83 -7.39 8.47
N PHE A 46 11.69 -7.62 7.84
CA PHE A 46 11.11 -6.65 6.93
C PHE A 46 10.44 -5.54 7.72
N LEU A 47 10.72 -4.29 7.34
CA LEU A 47 10.04 -3.11 7.86
C LEU A 47 9.07 -2.61 6.79
N ALA A 48 7.81 -2.45 7.18
CA ALA A 48 6.74 -2.01 6.29
C ALA A 48 6.24 -0.62 6.70
N GLU A 49 5.79 0.14 5.71
CA GLU A 49 5.27 1.49 5.91
C GLU A 49 3.98 1.72 5.12
N GLU A 50 3.08 2.51 5.67
CA GLU A 50 1.94 3.00 4.92
C GLU A 50 2.39 4.02 3.88
N ALA A 51 2.07 3.77 2.62
CA ALA A 51 2.49 4.63 1.53
C ALA A 51 1.52 4.63 0.33
N PRO A 52 0.22 4.79 0.53
CA PRO A 52 -0.74 4.79 -0.58
C PRO A 52 -0.59 6.01 -1.51
N HIS A 53 -0.13 7.15 -0.99
CA HIS A 53 0.09 8.39 -1.75
C HIS A 53 1.26 9.23 -1.20
N GLY A 54 2.33 8.56 -0.83
CA GLY A 54 3.53 9.10 -0.20
C GLY A 54 3.90 8.28 1.01
N HIS A 55 5.17 8.26 1.37
CA HIS A 55 5.58 7.65 2.63
C HIS A 55 4.98 8.42 3.80
N MET A 56 4.13 7.79 4.59
CA MET A 56 3.37 8.45 5.67
C MET A 56 4.23 8.74 6.90
N ALA A 57 5.34 9.45 6.70
CA ALA A 57 6.32 9.76 7.74
C ALA A 57 6.70 11.26 7.74
N ILE A 58 7.34 11.72 8.81
CA ILE A 58 7.80 13.10 8.93
C ILE A 58 8.93 13.37 7.94
N GLY A 59 8.85 14.49 7.23
CA GLY A 59 9.90 14.96 6.32
C GLY A 59 9.85 14.31 4.94
N THR A 60 8.76 13.67 4.58
CA THR A 60 8.53 13.03 3.28
C THR A 60 7.54 13.81 2.43
N THR A 61 7.45 13.45 1.16
CA THR A 61 6.53 14.08 0.21
C THR A 61 5.12 13.50 0.36
N VAL A 62 4.12 14.38 0.49
CA VAL A 62 2.71 14.02 0.43
C VAL A 62 2.21 14.30 -0.99
N PHE A 63 1.86 13.24 -1.71
CA PHE A 63 1.21 13.33 -3.00
C PHE A 63 -0.31 13.45 -2.83
N PRO A 64 -1.06 13.85 -3.87
CA PRO A 64 -2.52 13.77 -3.85
C PRO A 64 -2.98 12.35 -3.49
N THR A 65 -4.15 12.24 -2.85
CA THR A 65 -4.76 10.93 -2.56
C THR A 65 -5.02 10.13 -3.84
N GLY A 66 -5.30 8.83 -3.72
CA GLY A 66 -5.52 7.95 -4.86
C GLY A 66 -6.53 8.49 -5.86
N ILE A 67 -7.68 8.98 -5.37
CA ILE A 67 -8.73 9.56 -6.22
C ILE A 67 -8.24 10.85 -6.94
N GLY A 68 -7.39 11.65 -6.29
CA GLY A 68 -6.77 12.82 -6.89
C GLY A 68 -5.72 12.45 -7.94
N MET A 69 -4.91 11.44 -7.68
CA MET A 69 -3.93 10.91 -8.64
C MET A 69 -4.62 10.30 -9.87
N SER A 70 -5.72 9.59 -9.69
CA SER A 70 -6.45 8.95 -10.79
C SER A 70 -7.06 9.98 -11.76
N ALA A 71 -7.40 11.17 -11.28
CA ALA A 71 -7.91 12.25 -12.12
C ALA A 71 -6.91 12.75 -13.19
N THR A 72 -5.64 12.37 -13.07
CA THR A 72 -4.62 12.67 -14.08
C THR A 72 -4.70 11.77 -15.32
N TRP A 73 -5.30 10.59 -15.21
CA TRP A 73 -5.36 9.56 -16.25
C TRP A 73 -4.00 9.20 -16.84
N SER A 74 -2.91 9.39 -16.07
CA SER A 74 -1.55 9.25 -16.55
C SER A 74 -0.77 8.14 -15.80
N PRO A 75 -0.71 6.91 -16.34
CA PRO A 75 0.12 5.85 -15.76
C PRO A 75 1.60 6.26 -15.61
N THR A 76 2.14 7.00 -16.57
CA THR A 76 3.52 7.50 -16.50
C THR A 76 3.76 8.38 -15.28
N LEU A 77 2.83 9.29 -14.97
CA LEU A 77 2.94 10.13 -13.78
C LEU A 77 2.86 9.30 -12.49
N ILE A 78 1.98 8.30 -12.44
CA ILE A 78 1.84 7.41 -11.29
C ILE A 78 3.09 6.56 -11.08
N GLU A 79 3.74 6.12 -12.15
CA GLU A 79 5.04 5.44 -12.07
C GLU A 79 6.11 6.34 -11.45
N GLU A 80 6.20 7.60 -11.86
CA GLU A 80 7.15 8.56 -11.28
C GLU A 80 6.86 8.83 -9.79
N VAL A 81 5.59 8.93 -9.41
CA VAL A 81 5.18 9.00 -7.99
C VAL A 81 5.65 7.76 -7.23
N GLY A 82 5.46 6.56 -7.78
CA GLY A 82 5.93 5.31 -7.19
C GLY A 82 7.45 5.28 -6.96
N LYS A 83 8.23 5.76 -7.93
CA LYS A 83 9.70 5.90 -7.80
C LYS A 83 10.10 6.83 -6.67
N ALA A 84 9.42 7.96 -6.53
CA ALA A 84 9.68 8.90 -5.45
C ALA A 84 9.35 8.31 -4.08
N ILE A 85 8.20 7.65 -3.96
CA ILE A 85 7.78 6.93 -2.74
C ILE A 85 8.80 5.87 -2.35
N ALA A 86 9.20 5.01 -3.29
CA ALA A 86 10.17 3.96 -3.05
C ALA A 86 11.51 4.51 -2.52
N LYS A 87 12.00 5.58 -3.14
CA LYS A 87 13.22 6.24 -2.71
C LYS A 87 13.13 6.76 -1.27
N GLU A 88 12.02 7.39 -0.90
CA GLU A 88 11.82 7.91 0.45
C GLU A 88 11.71 6.79 1.49
N ILE A 89 10.95 5.73 1.20
CA ILE A 89 10.82 4.54 2.06
C ILE A 89 12.20 3.90 2.29
N ARG A 90 12.94 3.64 1.21
CA ARG A 90 14.26 2.99 1.30
C ARG A 90 15.28 3.85 2.04
N SER A 91 15.26 5.16 1.83
CA SER A 91 16.15 6.08 2.54
C SER A 91 15.96 6.05 4.06
N GLN A 92 14.77 5.72 4.52
CA GLN A 92 14.45 5.58 5.94
C GLN A 92 14.59 4.14 6.46
N GLY A 93 15.02 3.20 5.61
CA GLY A 93 15.36 1.83 5.98
C GLY A 93 14.19 0.85 5.99
N ALA A 94 13.04 1.20 5.39
CA ALA A 94 11.94 0.26 5.20
C ALA A 94 12.03 -0.46 3.85
N HIS A 95 11.28 -1.56 3.71
CA HIS A 95 11.40 -2.51 2.60
C HIS A 95 10.06 -2.73 1.89
N ILE A 96 8.94 -2.58 2.60
CA ILE A 96 7.60 -2.88 2.13
C ILE A 96 6.77 -1.60 2.14
N SER A 97 6.10 -1.33 1.02
CA SER A 97 5.08 -0.29 0.87
C SER A 97 3.69 -0.91 0.95
N TYR A 98 2.85 -0.45 1.86
CA TYR A 98 1.43 -0.79 1.88
C TYR A 98 0.67 0.07 0.86
N GLY A 99 0.68 -0.38 -0.36
CA GLY A 99 0.08 0.21 -1.56
C GLY A 99 0.59 -0.47 -2.83
N PRO A 100 -0.10 -0.28 -3.95
CA PRO A 100 -1.28 0.56 -4.19
C PRO A 100 -2.59 0.01 -3.63
N VAL A 101 -3.58 0.93 -3.45
CA VAL A 101 -4.96 0.59 -3.09
C VAL A 101 -5.75 0.33 -4.37
N LEU A 102 -6.18 -0.92 -4.57
CA LEU A 102 -6.87 -1.39 -5.77
C LEU A 102 -8.36 -1.63 -5.56
N ASP A 103 -8.87 -1.17 -4.43
CA ASP A 103 -10.30 -1.22 -4.13
C ASP A 103 -11.10 -0.39 -5.14
N LEU A 104 -12.23 -0.93 -5.61
CA LEU A 104 -13.14 -0.22 -6.52
C LEU A 104 -14.24 0.47 -5.71
N SER A 105 -14.14 1.79 -5.55
CA SER A 105 -15.03 2.59 -4.71
C SER A 105 -16.36 2.89 -5.38
N ARG A 106 -17.23 1.88 -5.47
CA ARG A 106 -18.58 2.02 -6.03
C ARG A 106 -19.59 2.63 -5.04
N ASP A 107 -19.31 2.53 -3.73
CA ASP A 107 -20.14 3.13 -2.70
C ASP A 107 -19.46 4.40 -2.15
N PRO A 108 -19.98 5.60 -2.48
CA PRO A 108 -19.36 6.85 -2.02
C PRO A 108 -19.50 7.10 -0.51
N ARG A 109 -20.28 6.29 0.20
CA ARG A 109 -20.41 6.36 1.67
C ARG A 109 -19.26 5.68 2.39
N TRP A 110 -18.50 4.82 1.69
CA TRP A 110 -17.35 4.15 2.27
C TRP A 110 -16.25 5.16 2.66
N SER A 111 -15.76 5.07 3.89
CA SER A 111 -14.88 6.09 4.48
C SER A 111 -13.47 6.18 3.88
N ARG A 112 -13.09 5.24 2.98
CA ARG A 112 -11.75 5.16 2.40
C ARG A 112 -11.73 5.37 0.88
N VAL A 113 -12.75 5.99 0.33
CA VAL A 113 -12.85 6.31 -1.11
C VAL A 113 -11.63 7.07 -1.61
N GLU A 114 -11.12 8.02 -0.82
CA GLU A 114 -9.99 8.86 -1.23
C GLU A 114 -8.68 8.09 -1.44
N GLU A 115 -8.53 6.92 -0.82
CA GLU A 115 -7.34 6.09 -0.99
C GLU A 115 -7.29 5.39 -2.35
N THR A 116 -8.45 5.20 -3.01
CA THR A 116 -8.61 4.41 -4.22
C THR A 116 -8.34 5.19 -5.50
N PHE A 117 -8.12 4.48 -6.60
CA PHE A 117 -8.10 5.09 -7.94
C PHE A 117 -9.49 5.28 -8.54
N GLY A 118 -10.57 5.01 -7.79
CA GLY A 118 -11.96 5.19 -8.20
C GLY A 118 -12.71 3.88 -8.42
N GLU A 119 -13.76 3.91 -9.23
CA GLU A 119 -14.67 2.78 -9.45
C GLU A 119 -14.37 1.96 -10.71
N ASP A 120 -13.59 2.51 -11.64
CA ASP A 120 -13.30 1.86 -12.91
C ASP A 120 -12.19 0.81 -12.77
N PRO A 121 -12.45 -0.48 -13.09
CA PRO A 121 -11.47 -1.55 -12.93
C PRO A 121 -10.28 -1.43 -13.89
N VAL A 122 -10.49 -0.88 -15.09
CA VAL A 122 -9.42 -0.73 -16.09
C VAL A 122 -8.47 0.38 -15.67
N LEU A 123 -9.00 1.54 -15.28
CA LEU A 123 -8.18 2.64 -14.81
C LEU A 123 -7.42 2.25 -13.54
N SER A 124 -8.10 1.63 -12.58
CA SER A 124 -7.47 1.16 -11.32
C SER A 124 -6.37 0.13 -11.58
N GLY A 125 -6.58 -0.79 -12.51
CA GLY A 125 -5.56 -1.76 -12.91
C GLY A 125 -4.33 -1.09 -13.52
N ARG A 126 -4.54 -0.19 -14.50
CA ARG A 126 -3.45 0.52 -15.18
C ARG A 126 -2.62 1.40 -14.24
N LEU A 127 -3.29 2.16 -13.37
CA LEU A 127 -2.61 3.03 -12.41
C LEU A 127 -1.95 2.21 -11.30
N GLY A 128 -2.60 1.13 -10.86
CA GLY A 128 -2.03 0.19 -9.89
C GLY A 128 -0.76 -0.48 -10.41
N ALA A 129 -0.78 -0.99 -11.64
CA ALA A 129 0.39 -1.56 -12.29
C ALA A 129 1.53 -0.53 -12.45
N ALA A 130 1.21 0.69 -12.85
CA ALA A 130 2.18 1.78 -12.93
C ALA A 130 2.82 2.10 -11.57
N MET A 131 2.02 2.15 -10.50
CA MET A 131 2.53 2.35 -9.15
C MET A 131 3.48 1.21 -8.75
N VAL A 132 3.11 -0.06 -9.01
CA VAL A 132 3.97 -1.23 -8.74
C VAL A 132 5.28 -1.13 -9.52
N THR A 133 5.23 -0.72 -10.79
CA THR A 133 6.43 -0.50 -11.61
C THR A 133 7.34 0.55 -10.98
N GLY A 134 6.78 1.65 -10.55
CA GLY A 134 7.52 2.73 -9.86
C GLY A 134 8.13 2.25 -8.54
N LEU A 135 7.42 1.45 -7.77
CA LEU A 135 7.91 0.90 -6.49
C LEU A 135 9.03 -0.14 -6.66
N GLY A 136 9.23 -0.71 -7.85
CA GLY A 136 10.36 -1.60 -8.10
C GLY A 136 10.08 -2.85 -8.95
N SER A 137 8.85 -3.10 -9.39
CA SER A 137 8.45 -4.26 -10.21
C SER A 137 8.97 -5.62 -9.71
N GLY A 138 9.08 -5.78 -8.40
CA GLY A 138 9.61 -7.01 -7.78
C GLY A 138 11.12 -7.23 -7.93
N ASP A 139 11.85 -6.34 -8.61
CA ASP A 139 13.32 -6.40 -8.71
C ASP A 139 13.96 -5.73 -7.49
N LEU A 140 14.10 -6.50 -6.42
CA LEU A 140 14.67 -6.05 -5.15
C LEU A 140 16.19 -5.80 -5.19
N SER A 141 16.85 -6.04 -6.32
CA SER A 141 18.27 -5.71 -6.51
C SER A 141 18.51 -4.22 -6.74
N ARG A 142 17.47 -3.48 -7.10
CA ARG A 142 17.55 -2.03 -7.30
C ARG A 142 17.69 -1.31 -5.97
N GLU A 143 18.51 -0.29 -5.93
CA GLU A 143 18.85 0.49 -4.72
C GLU A 143 17.61 1.00 -3.96
N HIS A 144 16.61 1.48 -4.69
CA HIS A 144 15.40 2.07 -4.11
C HIS A 144 14.15 1.20 -4.27
N ALA A 145 14.28 -0.08 -4.64
CA ALA A 145 13.13 -0.96 -4.80
C ALA A 145 12.45 -1.25 -3.46
N THR A 146 11.13 -1.23 -3.45
CA THR A 146 10.28 -1.67 -2.35
C THR A 146 9.35 -2.79 -2.79
N ILE A 147 8.92 -3.61 -1.85
CA ILE A 147 7.87 -4.60 -2.08
C ILE A 147 6.53 -3.87 -2.07
N ALA A 148 5.84 -3.85 -3.21
CA ALA A 148 4.47 -3.37 -3.29
C ALA A 148 3.52 -4.37 -2.64
N THR A 149 2.62 -3.91 -1.77
CA THR A 149 1.55 -4.71 -1.16
C THR A 149 0.21 -4.24 -1.68
N LEU A 150 -0.38 -5.04 -2.55
CA LEU A 150 -1.69 -4.74 -3.12
C LEU A 150 -2.77 -4.84 -2.05
N LYS A 151 -3.65 -3.85 -1.95
CA LYS A 151 -4.69 -3.84 -0.92
C LYS A 151 -6.01 -3.24 -1.40
N HIS A 152 -7.13 -3.67 -0.86
CA HIS A 152 -7.33 -4.75 0.11
C HIS A 152 -8.05 -5.91 -0.57
N PHE A 153 -7.50 -7.08 -0.58
CA PHE A 153 -8.05 -8.21 -1.31
C PHE A 153 -9.13 -8.92 -0.47
N LEU A 154 -10.44 -8.84 -0.80
CA LEU A 154 -11.02 -8.41 -2.05
C LEU A 154 -12.40 -7.76 -1.78
N ALA A 155 -12.87 -6.89 -2.72
CA ALA A 155 -14.21 -6.27 -2.67
C ALA A 155 -14.50 -5.44 -1.40
N TYR A 156 -13.49 -4.79 -0.86
CA TYR A 156 -13.55 -4.07 0.42
C TYR A 156 -14.32 -2.74 0.34
N ALA A 157 -14.33 -2.10 -0.84
CA ALA A 157 -14.94 -0.79 -1.05
C ALA A 157 -16.43 -0.82 -1.43
N VAL A 158 -17.08 -1.97 -1.27
CA VAL A 158 -18.52 -2.15 -1.51
C VAL A 158 -19.22 -2.80 -0.29
N PRO A 159 -18.93 -2.32 0.93
CA PRO A 159 -19.53 -2.91 2.12
C PRO A 159 -21.00 -2.52 2.25
N GLU A 160 -21.79 -3.42 2.80
CA GLU A 160 -23.21 -3.12 3.09
C GLU A 160 -23.35 -1.86 3.94
N GLY A 161 -24.25 -0.98 3.50
CA GLY A 161 -24.51 0.31 4.15
C GLY A 161 -23.37 1.33 4.08
N GLY A 162 -22.30 1.05 3.31
CA GLY A 162 -21.12 1.89 3.25
C GLY A 162 -20.22 1.82 4.50
N GLN A 163 -20.49 0.90 5.41
CA GLN A 163 -19.77 0.79 6.68
C GLN A 163 -18.46 0.03 6.51
N ASN A 164 -17.37 0.69 6.82
CA ASN A 164 -16.03 0.13 6.70
C ASN A 164 -15.88 -1.19 7.46
N GLY A 165 -15.45 -2.24 6.76
CA GLY A 165 -15.27 -3.58 7.34
C GLY A 165 -16.54 -4.43 7.38
N ASN A 166 -17.70 -3.92 6.99
CA ASN A 166 -18.92 -4.71 6.88
C ASN A 166 -18.83 -5.68 5.70
N TYR A 167 -19.70 -6.72 5.68
CA TYR A 167 -19.72 -7.70 4.60
C TYR A 167 -20.05 -7.07 3.25
N ALA A 168 -19.59 -7.70 2.18
CA ALA A 168 -19.88 -7.34 0.80
C ALA A 168 -20.75 -8.43 0.15
N SER A 169 -21.82 -8.00 -0.53
CA SER A 169 -22.64 -8.88 -1.36
C SER A 169 -22.24 -8.73 -2.81
N VAL A 170 -21.39 -9.62 -3.30
CA VAL A 170 -20.78 -9.54 -4.64
C VAL A 170 -20.77 -10.92 -5.29
N GLY A 171 -21.58 -11.10 -6.33
CA GLY A 171 -21.64 -12.36 -7.06
C GLY A 171 -20.31 -12.73 -7.76
N ALA A 172 -20.08 -14.02 -7.93
CA ALA A 172 -18.84 -14.55 -8.53
C ALA A 172 -18.50 -13.91 -9.90
N ARG A 173 -19.49 -13.64 -10.73
CA ARG A 173 -19.30 -12.99 -12.02
C ARG A 173 -18.69 -11.59 -11.86
N ASP A 174 -19.25 -10.77 -10.98
CA ASP A 174 -18.75 -9.41 -10.72
C ASP A 174 -17.34 -9.43 -10.13
N LEU A 175 -17.04 -10.38 -9.24
CA LEU A 175 -15.67 -10.58 -8.74
C LEU A 175 -14.68 -10.79 -9.88
N HIS A 176 -15.01 -11.69 -10.83
CA HIS A 176 -14.11 -12.02 -11.94
C HIS A 176 -14.02 -10.93 -13.00
N GLU A 177 -15.11 -10.22 -13.29
CA GLU A 177 -15.14 -9.19 -14.33
C GLU A 177 -14.56 -7.85 -13.86
N ASN A 178 -14.68 -7.53 -12.57
CA ASN A 178 -14.35 -6.19 -12.07
C ASN A 178 -13.31 -6.19 -10.96
N PHE A 179 -13.49 -6.96 -9.89
CA PHE A 179 -12.64 -6.82 -8.69
C PHE A 179 -11.29 -7.51 -8.81
N LEU A 180 -11.19 -8.64 -9.51
CA LEU A 180 -9.94 -9.38 -9.70
C LEU A 180 -8.99 -8.77 -10.75
N PRO A 181 -9.46 -8.18 -11.87
CA PRO A 181 -8.59 -7.67 -12.91
C PRO A 181 -7.53 -6.67 -12.44
N PRO A 182 -7.82 -5.65 -11.60
CA PRO A 182 -6.81 -4.73 -11.09
C PRO A 182 -5.68 -5.43 -10.33
N PHE A 183 -6.01 -6.41 -9.52
CA PHE A 183 -5.00 -7.18 -8.77
C PHE A 183 -4.15 -8.04 -9.71
N ARG A 184 -4.77 -8.67 -10.72
CA ARG A 184 -4.02 -9.46 -11.72
C ARG A 184 -3.02 -8.59 -12.47
N GLU A 185 -3.43 -7.44 -12.97
CA GLU A 185 -2.57 -6.53 -13.70
C GLU A 185 -1.39 -6.04 -12.83
N ALA A 186 -1.65 -5.74 -11.57
CA ALA A 186 -0.62 -5.32 -10.63
C ALA A 186 0.36 -6.48 -10.25
N ILE A 187 -0.12 -7.72 -10.17
CA ILE A 187 0.73 -8.90 -9.97
C ILE A 187 1.63 -9.12 -11.19
N GLU A 188 1.08 -9.01 -12.39
CA GLU A 188 1.84 -9.10 -13.65
C GLU A 188 2.90 -8.00 -13.77
N ALA A 189 2.66 -6.83 -13.17
CA ALA A 189 3.64 -5.74 -13.06
C ALA A 189 4.74 -5.99 -12.01
N GLY A 190 4.67 -7.08 -11.24
CA GLY A 190 5.70 -7.51 -10.30
C GLY A 190 5.41 -7.26 -8.83
N ALA A 191 4.16 -7.07 -8.42
CA ALA A 191 3.81 -7.01 -6.99
C ALA A 191 4.11 -8.35 -6.31
N LEU A 192 4.70 -8.29 -5.10
CA LEU A 192 5.12 -9.48 -4.36
C LEU A 192 4.31 -9.75 -3.09
N SER A 193 3.41 -8.85 -2.72
CA SER A 193 2.62 -8.95 -1.49
C SER A 193 1.18 -8.52 -1.73
N VAL A 194 0.26 -9.16 -1.00
CA VAL A 194 -1.17 -8.85 -1.01
C VAL A 194 -1.66 -8.79 0.42
N MET A 195 -2.43 -7.75 0.75
CA MET A 195 -3.11 -7.59 2.03
C MET A 195 -4.57 -7.97 1.89
N THR A 196 -5.04 -8.92 2.70
CA THR A 196 -6.46 -9.30 2.76
C THR A 196 -7.32 -8.18 3.32
N SER A 197 -8.57 -8.11 2.89
CA SER A 197 -9.56 -7.17 3.40
C SER A 197 -10.18 -7.66 4.72
N TYR A 198 -10.88 -6.75 5.41
CA TYR A 198 -11.57 -7.09 6.67
C TYR A 198 -12.95 -7.72 6.46
N ASN A 199 -13.57 -7.49 5.30
CA ASN A 199 -14.95 -7.92 5.02
C ASN A 199 -15.02 -9.43 4.69
N SER A 200 -16.19 -10.01 4.92
CA SER A 200 -16.59 -11.25 4.27
C SER A 200 -17.24 -10.96 2.92
N ILE A 201 -17.24 -11.95 2.03
CA ILE A 201 -17.94 -11.90 0.74
C ILE A 201 -19.02 -12.96 0.74
N ASP A 202 -20.28 -12.55 0.56
CA ASP A 202 -21.46 -13.43 0.55
C ASP A 202 -21.51 -14.38 1.78
N GLY A 203 -21.08 -13.87 2.94
CA GLY A 203 -21.06 -14.61 4.19
C GLY A 203 -19.84 -15.53 4.40
N ILE A 204 -18.89 -15.53 3.48
CA ILE A 204 -17.63 -16.29 3.58
C ILE A 204 -16.53 -15.33 4.02
N PRO A 205 -15.87 -15.58 5.17
CA PRO A 205 -14.75 -14.74 5.65
C PRO A 205 -13.54 -14.74 4.72
#